data_4055e985deeedaf19dc47b555d1d635e
#
_entry.id   4055e985deeedaf19dc47b555d1d635e
#
_cell.length_a   1.000
_cell.length_b   1.000
_cell.length_c   1.000
_cell.angle_alpha   90.00
_cell.angle_beta   90.00
_cell.angle_gamma   90.00
#
_symmetry.space_group_name_H-M   'P 1'
#
loop_
_entity.id
_entity.type
_entity.pdbx_description
1 polymer ?
#
loop_
_entity_poly.entity_id
_entity_poly.type
_entity_poly.pdbx_seq_one_letter_code
_entity_poly.pdbx_strand_id
1 'polypeptide(L)'
;LSSSSAASDVYKRQAQERLDARVTIPAGYWANWGGQFEQLQSAAQRLKVVVPVALLLVFALLFMMFNNLKDGLLVFTGIPFALTGGVVALWLRDIPLSISAGVGFIALSGVAVLNGLVMIAFIRSLREQGLGLRQAIDEGALTRLRPVLMTALVASLGFIPMAPVSYTHL
;
A
#
# COMPACT_ATOMS: atom_id res chain seq x y z
N LEU A 1 -12.84 0.83 13.34
CA LEU A 1 -11.56 1.57 13.43
C LEU A 1 -11.66 2.85 14.27
N SER A 2 -12.84 3.46 14.40
CA SER A 2 -13.04 4.69 15.19
C SER A 2 -13.12 4.46 16.71
N SER A 3 -13.60 3.31 17.16
CA SER A 3 -13.79 3.03 18.58
C SER A 3 -12.49 2.77 19.36
N SER A 4 -11.50 2.14 18.74
CA SER A 4 -10.19 1.90 19.36
C SER A 4 -9.37 3.19 19.53
N SER A 5 -9.46 4.10 18.57
CA SER A 5 -8.81 5.43 18.66
C SER A 5 -9.46 6.28 19.75
N ALA A 6 -10.78 6.31 19.82
CA ALA A 6 -11.51 7.06 20.84
C ALA A 6 -11.25 6.53 22.27
N ALA A 7 -11.18 5.22 22.46
CA ALA A 7 -10.83 4.61 23.74
C ALA A 7 -9.40 4.98 24.17
N SER A 8 -8.45 4.95 23.24
CA SER A 8 -7.06 5.34 23.46
C SER A 8 -6.92 6.82 23.86
N ASP A 9 -7.70 7.71 23.22
CA ASP A 9 -7.70 9.14 23.55
C ASP A 9 -8.33 9.43 24.92
N VAL A 10 -9.35 8.66 25.33
CA VAL A 10 -9.97 8.77 26.66
C VAL A 10 -8.99 8.32 27.75
N TYR A 11 -8.27 7.21 27.54
CA TYR A 11 -7.24 6.75 28.48
C TYR A 11 -6.09 7.75 28.61
N LYS A 12 -5.66 8.37 27.53
CA LYS A 12 -4.65 9.43 27.55
C LYS A 12 -5.09 10.64 28.36
N ARG A 13 -6.30 11.13 28.17
CA ARG A 13 -6.85 12.24 28.92
C ARG A 13 -6.93 11.92 30.41
N GLN A 14 -7.46 10.75 30.78
CA GLN A 14 -7.53 10.35 32.17
C GLN A 14 -6.14 10.19 32.83
N ALA A 15 -5.16 9.68 32.10
CA ALA A 15 -3.79 9.59 32.57
C ALA A 15 -3.16 10.98 32.76
N GLN A 16 -3.43 11.91 31.85
CA GLN A 16 -2.95 13.29 31.89
C GLN A 16 -3.55 14.04 33.08
N GLU A 17 -4.86 13.95 33.29
CA GLU A 17 -5.55 14.53 34.45
C GLU A 17 -5.03 13.99 35.78
N ARG A 18 -4.74 12.68 35.86
CA ARG A 18 -4.17 12.06 37.08
C ARG A 18 -2.72 12.46 37.31
N LEU A 19 -1.95 12.71 36.27
CA LEU A 19 -0.57 13.20 36.36
C LEU A 19 -0.54 14.66 36.82
N ASP A 20 -1.34 15.49 36.21
CA ASP A 20 -1.46 16.92 36.56
C ASP A 20 -1.98 17.13 37.98
N ALA A 21 -2.82 16.22 38.46
CA ALA A 21 -3.33 16.25 39.84
C ALA A 21 -2.35 15.73 40.90
N ARG A 22 -1.33 14.93 40.52
CA ARG A 22 -0.44 14.25 41.51
C ARG A 22 1.03 14.69 41.43
N VAL A 23 1.43 15.30 40.33
CA VAL A 23 2.83 15.67 40.08
C VAL A 23 2.89 17.13 39.68
N THR A 24 3.39 17.97 40.59
CA THR A 24 3.78 19.36 40.25
C THR A 24 5.10 19.34 39.50
N ILE A 25 5.05 19.58 38.18
CA ILE A 25 6.25 19.64 37.35
C ILE A 25 6.98 20.96 37.63
N PRO A 26 8.28 20.92 38.08
CA PRO A 26 9.05 22.12 38.34
C PRO A 26 9.20 22.99 37.07
N ALA A 27 9.32 24.28 37.24
CA ALA A 27 9.54 25.24 36.17
C ALA A 27 10.81 24.86 35.36
N GLY A 28 10.66 24.63 34.07
CA GLY A 28 11.74 24.19 33.17
C GLY A 28 11.66 22.73 32.73
N TYR A 29 10.76 21.95 33.31
CA TYR A 29 10.47 20.56 32.86
C TYR A 29 9.10 20.51 32.19
N TRP A 30 8.99 19.72 31.14
CA TRP A 30 7.73 19.45 30.45
C TRP A 30 7.56 17.96 30.23
N ALA A 31 6.36 17.49 30.47
CA ALA A 31 6.02 16.10 30.25
C ALA A 31 5.55 15.92 28.79
N ASN A 32 6.25 15.12 28.05
CA ASN A 32 5.84 14.73 26.72
C ASN A 32 5.51 13.23 26.68
N TRP A 33 4.33 12.91 26.16
CA TRP A 33 3.92 11.54 25.92
C TRP A 33 4.59 11.06 24.62
N GLY A 34 5.91 10.94 24.65
CA GLY A 34 6.69 10.38 23.54
C GLY A 34 6.50 8.87 23.46
N GLY A 35 5.97 8.40 22.37
CA GLY A 35 5.81 6.97 22.12
C GLY A 35 5.41 6.70 20.68
N GLN A 36 5.27 5.43 20.34
CA GLN A 36 4.88 4.95 19.01
C GLN A 36 3.60 5.63 18.47
N PHE A 37 2.72 6.10 19.34
CA PHE A 37 1.45 6.72 18.96
C PHE A 37 1.63 8.09 18.30
N GLU A 38 2.57 8.90 18.76
CA GLU A 38 2.87 10.21 18.17
C GLU A 38 3.56 10.06 16.81
N GLN A 39 4.44 9.06 16.71
CA GLN A 39 5.04 8.67 15.43
C GLN A 39 4.01 8.13 14.45
N LEU A 40 3.01 7.37 14.92
CA LEU A 40 1.90 6.87 14.10
C LEU A 40 1.02 8.01 13.58
N GLN A 41 0.70 9.01 14.41
CA GLN A 41 -0.09 10.17 13.97
C GLN A 41 0.67 11.02 12.95
N SER A 42 1.96 11.26 13.20
CA SER A 42 2.81 12.02 12.26
C SER A 42 2.99 11.26 10.95
N ALA A 43 3.18 9.95 11.00
CA ALA A 43 3.26 9.10 9.82
C ALA A 43 1.93 9.06 9.05
N ALA A 44 0.80 8.97 9.74
CA ALA A 44 -0.52 8.99 9.12
C ALA A 44 -0.82 10.31 8.41
N GLN A 45 -0.45 11.45 9.00
CA GLN A 45 -0.61 12.74 8.36
C GLN A 45 0.28 12.90 7.11
N ARG A 46 1.53 12.46 7.19
CA ARG A 46 2.45 12.46 6.04
C ARG A 46 1.96 11.56 4.93
N LEU A 47 1.47 10.36 5.25
CA LEU A 47 0.90 9.41 4.29
C LEU A 47 -0.33 9.98 3.59
N LYS A 48 -1.18 10.74 4.26
CA LYS A 48 -2.36 11.39 3.66
C LYS A 48 -2.01 12.37 2.55
N VAL A 49 -0.82 12.96 2.57
CA VAL A 49 -0.34 13.89 1.54
C VAL A 49 0.52 13.16 0.51
N VAL A 50 1.44 12.31 0.97
CA VAL A 50 2.41 11.64 0.10
C VAL A 50 1.74 10.62 -0.83
N VAL A 51 0.76 9.85 -0.33
CA VAL A 51 0.09 8.83 -1.13
C VAL A 51 -0.71 9.43 -2.30
N PRO A 52 -1.57 10.45 -2.13
CA PRO A 52 -2.25 11.08 -3.26
C PRO A 52 -1.30 11.73 -4.25
N VAL A 53 -0.24 12.38 -3.78
CA VAL A 53 0.78 13.01 -4.66
C VAL A 53 1.52 11.95 -5.47
N ALA A 54 1.92 10.85 -4.83
CA ALA A 54 2.58 9.73 -5.52
C ALA A 54 1.66 9.08 -6.57
N LEU A 55 0.39 8.84 -6.23
CA LEU A 55 -0.60 8.31 -7.17
C LEU A 55 -0.84 9.24 -8.35
N LEU A 56 -0.92 10.54 -8.12
CA LEU A 56 -1.08 11.55 -9.15
C LEU A 56 0.14 11.58 -10.08
N LEU A 57 1.33 11.50 -9.53
CA LEU A 57 2.58 11.45 -10.29
C LEU A 57 2.68 10.19 -11.13
N VAL A 58 2.34 9.02 -10.57
CA VAL A 58 2.29 7.75 -11.30
C VAL A 58 1.26 7.82 -12.43
N PHE A 59 0.08 8.39 -12.16
CA PHE A 59 -0.94 8.57 -13.18
C PHE A 59 -0.48 9.51 -14.31
N ALA A 60 0.19 10.60 -13.97
CA ALA A 60 0.75 11.52 -14.97
C ALA A 60 1.82 10.84 -15.84
N LEU A 61 2.71 10.04 -15.23
CA LEU A 61 3.71 9.27 -15.98
C LEU A 61 3.07 8.23 -16.89
N LEU A 62 2.05 7.52 -16.44
CA LEU A 62 1.29 6.57 -17.26
C LEU A 62 0.59 7.29 -18.43
N PHE A 63 0.02 8.46 -18.18
CA PHE A 63 -0.60 9.26 -19.22
C PHE A 63 0.43 9.71 -20.26
N MET A 64 1.59 10.17 -19.83
CA MET A 64 2.67 10.57 -20.75
C MET A 64 3.18 9.39 -21.59
N MET A 65 3.26 8.21 -20.99
CA MET A 65 3.77 7.01 -21.66
C MET A 65 2.81 6.48 -22.73
N PHE A 66 1.52 6.42 -22.41
CA PHE A 66 0.53 5.87 -23.33
C PHE A 66 -0.08 6.91 -24.26
N ASN A 67 0.05 8.19 -23.93
CA ASN A 67 -0.60 9.31 -24.60
C ASN A 67 -2.12 9.07 -24.83
N ASN A 68 -2.71 8.25 -23.95
CA ASN A 68 -4.10 7.84 -24.00
C ASN A 68 -4.64 7.64 -22.58
N LEU A 69 -5.66 8.43 -22.24
CA LEU A 69 -6.27 8.40 -20.92
C LEU A 69 -6.89 7.05 -20.58
N LYS A 70 -7.44 6.35 -21.56
CA LYS A 70 -8.10 5.05 -21.36
C LYS A 70 -7.13 3.97 -20.91
N ASP A 71 -5.96 3.90 -21.55
CA ASP A 71 -4.94 2.90 -21.24
C ASP A 71 -4.30 3.19 -19.85
N GLY A 72 -4.03 4.46 -19.56
CA GLY A 72 -3.54 4.89 -18.25
C GLY A 72 -4.54 4.58 -17.14
N LEU A 73 -5.83 4.85 -17.33
CA LEU A 73 -6.89 4.55 -16.37
C LEU A 73 -7.06 3.04 -16.15
N LEU A 74 -6.91 2.25 -17.21
CA LEU A 74 -7.03 0.79 -17.15
C LEU A 74 -5.89 0.16 -16.31
N VAL A 75 -4.65 0.63 -16.45
CA VAL A 75 -3.53 0.23 -15.59
C VAL A 75 -3.79 0.68 -14.14
N PHE A 76 -4.28 1.90 -13.97
CA PHE A 76 -4.54 2.47 -12.65
C PHE A 76 -5.62 1.71 -11.88
N THR A 77 -6.65 1.18 -12.56
CA THR A 77 -7.67 0.32 -11.92
C THR A 77 -7.11 -1.00 -11.41
N GLY A 78 -5.94 -1.43 -11.84
CA GLY A 78 -5.24 -2.58 -11.28
C GLY A 78 -4.81 -2.38 -9.80
N ILE A 79 -4.58 -1.13 -9.37
CA ILE A 79 -4.18 -0.80 -7.99
C ILE A 79 -5.26 -1.19 -6.98
N PRO A 80 -6.54 -0.78 -7.10
CA PRO A 80 -7.60 -1.20 -6.18
C PRO A 80 -7.76 -2.72 -6.10
N PHE A 81 -7.64 -3.41 -7.23
CA PHE A 81 -7.69 -4.88 -7.27
C PHE A 81 -6.55 -5.53 -6.47
N ALA A 82 -5.33 -5.02 -6.61
CA ALA A 82 -4.19 -5.51 -5.84
C ALA A 82 -4.37 -5.24 -4.34
N LEU A 83 -4.87 -4.06 -3.99
CA LEU A 83 -5.13 -3.69 -2.60
C LEU A 83 -6.22 -4.55 -1.95
N THR A 84 -7.27 -4.92 -2.68
CA THR A 84 -8.31 -5.82 -2.16
C THR A 84 -7.74 -7.18 -1.78
N GLY A 85 -6.85 -7.74 -2.58
CA GLY A 85 -6.13 -8.99 -2.26
C GLY A 85 -5.32 -8.88 -0.98
N GLY A 86 -4.62 -7.76 -0.79
CA GLY A 86 -3.85 -7.48 0.43
C GLY A 86 -4.73 -7.34 1.67
N VAL A 87 -5.87 -6.65 1.57
CA VAL A 87 -6.85 -6.51 2.68
C VAL A 87 -7.44 -7.87 3.05
N VAL A 88 -7.82 -8.68 2.07
CA VAL A 88 -8.34 -10.04 2.32
C VAL A 88 -7.28 -10.91 3.01
N ALA A 89 -6.02 -10.82 2.61
CA ALA A 89 -4.93 -11.57 3.23
C ALA A 89 -4.72 -11.16 4.70
N LEU A 90 -4.77 -9.86 5.03
CA LEU A 90 -4.70 -9.37 6.40
C LEU A 90 -5.89 -9.83 7.23
N TRP A 91 -7.09 -9.80 6.65
CA TRP A 91 -8.31 -10.23 7.32
C TRP A 91 -8.30 -11.73 7.63
N LEU A 92 -7.85 -12.57 6.69
CA LEU A 92 -7.72 -14.01 6.89
C LEU A 92 -6.70 -14.40 7.98
N ARG A 93 -5.73 -13.55 8.24
CA ARG A 93 -4.67 -13.78 9.23
C ARG A 93 -4.89 -13.04 10.55
N ASP A 94 -6.00 -12.33 10.72
CA ASP A 94 -6.30 -11.50 11.89
C ASP A 94 -5.16 -10.51 12.26
N ILE A 95 -4.42 -10.04 11.27
CA ILE A 95 -3.30 -9.10 11.48
C ILE A 95 -3.83 -7.67 11.41
N PRO A 96 -3.64 -6.85 12.47
CA PRO A 96 -4.04 -5.45 12.44
C PRO A 96 -3.23 -4.67 11.40
N LEU A 97 -3.87 -3.66 10.85
CA LEU A 97 -3.25 -2.76 9.87
C LEU A 97 -2.10 -1.99 10.56
N SER A 98 -0.88 -2.40 10.28
CA SER A 98 0.35 -1.83 10.83
C SER A 98 1.09 -0.98 9.79
N ILE A 99 2.10 -0.23 10.21
CA ILE A 99 2.98 0.52 9.29
C ILE A 99 3.65 -0.42 8.29
N SER A 100 4.05 -1.61 8.75
CA SER A 100 4.64 -2.65 7.89
C SER A 100 3.68 -3.12 6.81
N ALA A 101 2.39 -3.29 7.16
CA ALA A 101 1.34 -3.61 6.20
C ALA A 101 1.18 -2.48 5.16
N GLY A 102 1.24 -1.21 5.60
CA GLY A 102 1.19 -0.04 4.72
C GLY A 102 2.33 -0.04 3.69
N VAL A 103 3.55 -0.32 4.11
CA VAL A 103 4.70 -0.47 3.19
C VAL A 103 4.49 -1.63 2.22
N GLY A 104 3.94 -2.76 2.68
CA GLY A 104 3.58 -3.89 1.85
C GLY A 104 2.54 -3.52 0.78
N PHE A 105 1.53 -2.73 1.12
CA PHE A 105 0.52 -2.23 0.17
C PHE A 105 1.13 -1.32 -0.90
N ILE A 106 2.07 -0.46 -0.54
CA ILE A 106 2.77 0.40 -1.49
C ILE A 106 3.58 -0.45 -2.47
N ALA A 107 4.33 -1.42 -1.97
CA ALA A 107 5.10 -2.34 -2.80
C ALA A 107 4.19 -3.16 -3.74
N LEU A 108 3.07 -3.69 -3.22
CA LEU A 108 2.10 -4.46 -3.99
C LEU A 108 1.46 -3.62 -5.10
N SER A 109 1.10 -2.37 -4.81
CA SER A 109 0.56 -1.45 -5.81
C SER A 109 1.56 -1.14 -6.93
N GLY A 110 2.83 -0.96 -6.58
CA GLY A 110 3.90 -0.75 -7.55
C GLY A 110 4.09 -1.93 -8.50
N VAL A 111 4.10 -3.16 -7.97
CA VAL A 111 4.19 -4.39 -8.78
C VAL A 111 2.95 -4.55 -9.68
N ALA A 112 1.76 -4.26 -9.16
CA ALA A 112 0.52 -4.33 -9.94
C ALA A 112 0.52 -3.34 -11.11
N VAL A 113 0.93 -2.10 -10.89
CA VAL A 113 1.06 -1.08 -11.94
C VAL A 113 2.07 -1.52 -12.98
N LEU A 114 3.23 -2.01 -12.56
CA LEU A 114 4.29 -2.45 -13.48
C LEU A 114 3.81 -3.60 -14.38
N ASN A 115 3.17 -4.61 -13.79
CA ASN A 115 2.62 -5.74 -14.54
C ASN A 115 1.52 -5.30 -15.52
N GLY A 116 0.61 -4.43 -15.08
CA GLY A 116 -0.44 -3.86 -15.92
C GLY A 116 0.12 -3.04 -17.09
N LEU A 117 1.10 -2.20 -16.81
CA LEU A 117 1.77 -1.36 -17.79
C LEU A 117 2.43 -2.21 -18.90
N VAL A 118 3.21 -3.21 -18.50
CA VAL A 118 3.90 -4.10 -19.45
C VAL A 118 2.90 -4.91 -20.27
N MET A 119 1.80 -5.35 -19.68
CA MET A 119 0.74 -6.07 -20.38
C MET A 119 0.08 -5.21 -21.45
N ILE A 120 -0.35 -4.01 -21.08
CA ILE A 120 -1.04 -3.11 -22.03
C ILE A 120 -0.11 -2.60 -23.12
N ALA A 121 1.14 -2.28 -22.79
CA ALA A 121 2.14 -1.91 -23.76
C ALA A 121 2.37 -3.01 -24.80
N PHE A 122 2.40 -4.27 -24.37
CA PHE A 122 2.57 -5.41 -25.26
C PHE A 122 1.33 -5.64 -26.15
N ILE A 123 0.13 -5.60 -25.60
CA ILE A 123 -1.12 -5.72 -26.36
C ILE A 123 -1.21 -4.59 -27.42
N ARG A 124 -0.80 -3.38 -27.05
CA ARG A 124 -0.77 -2.25 -27.97
C ARG A 124 0.21 -2.48 -29.13
N SER A 125 1.40 -2.99 -28.84
CA SER A 125 2.39 -3.36 -29.85
C SER A 125 1.86 -4.41 -30.82
N LEU A 126 1.14 -5.42 -30.34
CA LEU A 126 0.49 -6.42 -31.19
C LEU A 126 -0.60 -5.82 -32.08
N ARG A 127 -1.36 -4.85 -31.59
CA ARG A 127 -2.34 -4.13 -32.38
C ARG A 127 -1.70 -3.26 -33.47
N GLU A 128 -0.58 -2.64 -33.18
CA GLU A 128 0.20 -1.86 -34.16
C GLU A 128 0.76 -2.75 -35.28
N GLN A 129 0.99 -4.04 -35.00
CA GLN A 129 1.37 -5.05 -36.01
C GLN A 129 0.19 -5.56 -36.84
N GLY A 130 -1.01 -5.04 -36.60
CA GLY A 130 -2.20 -5.36 -37.40
C GLY A 130 -3.09 -6.47 -36.87
N LEU A 131 -2.83 -7.00 -35.65
CA LEU A 131 -3.70 -7.99 -35.02
C LEU A 131 -5.04 -7.39 -34.61
N GLY A 132 -6.10 -8.15 -34.73
CA GLY A 132 -7.41 -7.80 -34.19
C GLY A 132 -7.38 -7.68 -32.66
N LEU A 133 -8.27 -6.85 -32.09
CA LEU A 133 -8.27 -6.56 -30.64
C LEU A 133 -8.33 -7.84 -29.79
N ARG A 134 -9.23 -8.77 -30.10
CA ARG A 134 -9.35 -10.04 -29.35
C ARG A 134 -8.10 -10.88 -29.45
N GLN A 135 -7.57 -11.04 -30.64
CA GLN A 135 -6.38 -11.83 -30.87
C GLN A 135 -5.15 -11.23 -30.18
N ALA A 136 -5.01 -9.89 -30.20
CA ALA A 136 -3.94 -9.19 -29.47
C ALA A 136 -4.05 -9.37 -27.95
N ILE A 137 -5.26 -9.41 -27.40
CA ILE A 137 -5.49 -9.65 -25.98
C ILE A 137 -5.13 -11.10 -25.61
N ASP A 138 -5.63 -12.07 -26.35
CA ASP A 138 -5.40 -13.49 -26.09
C ASP A 138 -3.91 -13.83 -26.19
N GLU A 139 -3.26 -13.41 -27.25
CA GLU A 139 -1.83 -13.64 -27.45
C GLU A 139 -0.96 -12.86 -26.44
N GLY A 140 -1.35 -11.62 -26.13
CA GLY A 140 -0.72 -10.80 -25.10
C GLY A 140 -0.82 -11.44 -23.71
N ALA A 141 -1.99 -11.92 -23.33
CA ALA A 141 -2.22 -12.58 -22.07
C ALA A 141 -1.42 -13.88 -21.95
N LEU A 142 -1.46 -14.74 -22.97
CA LEU A 142 -0.73 -16.01 -22.97
C LEU A 142 0.79 -15.82 -22.91
N THR A 143 1.32 -14.88 -23.68
CA THR A 143 2.77 -14.61 -23.71
C THR A 143 3.28 -14.04 -22.38
N ARG A 144 2.47 -13.18 -21.73
CA ARG A 144 2.84 -12.55 -20.46
C ARG A 144 2.47 -13.34 -19.21
N LEU A 145 1.66 -14.39 -19.34
CA LEU A 145 1.25 -15.23 -18.22
C LEU A 145 2.46 -15.82 -17.48
N ARG A 146 3.41 -16.36 -18.20
CA ARG A 146 4.60 -16.99 -17.63
C ARG A 146 5.48 -16.01 -16.84
N PRO A 147 5.90 -14.84 -17.36
CA PRO A 147 6.65 -13.85 -16.59
C PRO A 147 5.90 -13.34 -15.38
N VAL A 148 4.59 -13.07 -15.48
CA VAL A 148 3.76 -12.57 -14.37
C VAL A 148 3.65 -13.60 -13.27
N LEU A 149 3.40 -14.87 -13.60
CA LEU A 149 3.36 -15.98 -12.63
C LEU A 149 4.71 -16.17 -11.94
N MET A 150 5.81 -16.12 -12.69
CA MET A 150 7.15 -16.24 -12.12
C MET A 150 7.47 -15.10 -11.15
N THR A 151 7.12 -13.87 -11.51
CA THR A 151 7.29 -12.69 -10.62
C THR A 151 6.46 -12.85 -9.34
N ALA A 152 5.21 -13.28 -9.45
CA ALA A 152 4.33 -13.50 -8.31
C ALA A 152 4.85 -14.62 -7.40
N LEU A 153 5.31 -15.74 -7.97
CA LEU A 153 5.87 -16.86 -7.22
C LEU A 153 7.18 -16.47 -6.51
N VAL A 154 8.10 -15.83 -7.21
CA VAL A 154 9.37 -15.39 -6.62
C VAL A 154 9.14 -14.39 -5.49
N ALA A 155 8.27 -13.41 -5.69
CA ALA A 155 7.91 -12.46 -4.65
C ALA A 155 7.27 -13.15 -3.45
N SER A 156 6.30 -14.05 -3.66
CA SER A 156 5.65 -14.81 -2.59
C SER A 156 6.65 -15.68 -1.81
N LEU A 157 7.49 -16.43 -2.51
CA LEU A 157 8.51 -17.27 -1.88
C LEU A 157 9.58 -16.44 -1.15
N GLY A 158 9.94 -15.27 -1.68
CA GLY A 158 10.90 -14.36 -1.04
C GLY A 158 10.38 -13.76 0.27
N PHE A 159 9.06 -13.54 0.39
CA PHE A 159 8.46 -13.01 1.61
C PHE A 159 8.11 -14.08 2.65
N ILE A 160 7.95 -15.34 2.28
CA ILE A 160 7.66 -16.44 3.21
C ILE A 160 8.65 -16.53 4.38
N PRO A 161 9.98 -16.50 4.19
CA PRO A 161 10.93 -16.60 5.29
C PRO A 161 10.91 -15.37 6.22
N MET A 162 10.41 -14.21 5.77
CA MET A 162 10.27 -13.02 6.62
C MET A 162 9.02 -13.05 7.50
N ALA A 163 8.01 -13.85 7.15
CA ALA A 163 6.75 -13.91 7.88
C ALA A 163 6.88 -14.44 9.33
N PRO A 164 7.68 -15.49 9.64
CA PRO A 164 7.82 -15.99 11.01
C PRO A 164 8.72 -15.12 11.90
N VAL A 165 9.63 -14.31 11.33
CA VAL A 165 10.56 -13.49 12.12
C VAL A 165 9.84 -12.40 12.90
N SER A 166 8.69 -11.95 12.44
CA SER A 166 7.90 -10.92 13.12
C SER A 166 7.23 -11.39 14.42
N TYR A 167 7.21 -12.70 14.69
CA TYR A 167 6.54 -13.29 15.88
C TYR A 167 7.50 -13.73 16.97
N THR A 168 8.81 -13.68 16.75
CA THR A 168 9.82 -14.17 17.71
C THR A 168 10.45 -13.08 18.58
N HIS A 169 10.01 -11.83 18.43
CA HIS A 169 10.51 -10.68 19.22
C HIS A 169 9.39 -9.96 19.99
N LEU A 170 8.50 -10.73 20.63
CA LEU A 170 7.59 -10.24 21.67
C LEU A 170 7.83 -11.01 22.97
#